data_11c0e4d3ec8ad95d24c14bd4eafeadda
#
_entry.id   11c0e4d3ec8ad95d24c14bd4eafeadda
#
_cell.length_a   1.000
_cell.length_b   1.000
_cell.length_c   1.000
_cell.angle_alpha   90.00
_cell.angle_beta   90.00
_cell.angle_gamma   90.00
#
_symmetry.space_group_name_H-M   'P 1'
#
loop_
_entity.id
_entity.type
_entity.pdbx_description
1 polymer ?
#
loop_
_entity_poly.entity_id
_entity_poly.type
_entity_poly.pdbx_seq_one_letter_code
_entity_poly.pdbx_strand_id
1 'polypeptide(L)'
;MTQRRRNRHRKRRVGRRAFLIGLGGSVSAALTYYLLRSIPAGNNAEPAPSPQAAPNPALPSGEWRAVWVSYLEFAEMDFSSESAFRADAAALMDNCLSLGLNTVIAQVRPFGDALYRSSLFPWSHLCTGVQGQDPGFDPLDVLLTEAHARGLSLEAWVNPYRLRSSASMPPAIAESSLLNTHPEWICTVNEGAYLNPAIPEA
;
A
#
# COMPACT_ATOMS: atom_id res chain seq x y z
N MET A 1 -50.44 21.04 -37.85
CA MET A 1 -50.37 19.72 -37.13
C MET A 1 -48.94 19.49 -36.69
N THR A 2 -48.62 19.79 -35.41
CA THR A 2 -47.26 19.78 -34.88
C THR A 2 -47.14 18.66 -33.86
N GLN A 3 -46.39 17.59 -34.18
CA GLN A 3 -46.15 16.47 -33.30
C GLN A 3 -45.01 16.80 -32.33
N ARG A 4 -45.32 16.96 -31.04
CA ARG A 4 -44.37 17.04 -29.93
C ARG A 4 -43.83 15.64 -29.63
N ARG A 5 -42.52 15.36 -29.92
CA ARG A 5 -41.77 14.20 -29.42
C ARG A 5 -41.46 14.36 -27.93
N ARG A 6 -42.07 13.53 -27.07
CA ARG A 6 -41.73 13.42 -25.65
C ARG A 6 -40.45 12.58 -25.50
N ASN A 7 -39.35 13.21 -25.09
CA ASN A 7 -38.13 12.53 -24.64
C ASN A 7 -38.40 11.89 -23.27
N ARG A 8 -38.52 10.58 -23.22
CA ARG A 8 -38.55 9.82 -21.97
C ARG A 8 -37.10 9.58 -21.51
N HIS A 9 -36.63 10.32 -20.50
CA HIS A 9 -35.42 10.01 -19.74
C HIS A 9 -35.60 8.67 -19.04
N ARG A 10 -34.94 7.64 -19.55
CA ARG A 10 -34.88 6.31 -18.93
C ARG A 10 -33.88 6.37 -17.78
N LYS A 11 -34.34 6.60 -16.53
CA LYS A 11 -33.53 6.45 -15.33
C LYS A 11 -33.01 5.03 -15.27
N ARG A 12 -31.70 4.85 -15.43
CA ARG A 12 -31.03 3.57 -15.16
C ARG A 12 -31.15 3.28 -13.66
N ARG A 13 -31.93 2.28 -13.29
CA ARG A 13 -31.95 1.73 -11.92
C ARG A 13 -30.65 0.96 -11.73
N VAL A 14 -29.74 1.49 -10.91
CA VAL A 14 -28.57 0.77 -10.43
C VAL A 14 -29.10 -0.40 -9.60
N GLY A 15 -28.79 -1.63 -10.01
CA GLY A 15 -29.29 -2.82 -9.34
C GLY A 15 -28.75 -2.91 -7.91
N ARG A 16 -29.59 -3.37 -6.98
CA ARG A 16 -29.23 -3.56 -5.55
C ARG A 16 -27.92 -4.33 -5.33
N ARG A 17 -27.53 -5.21 -6.26
CA ARG A 17 -26.27 -5.97 -6.19
C ARG A 17 -25.03 -5.09 -6.43
N ALA A 18 -25.07 -4.11 -7.34
CA ALA A 18 -23.98 -3.18 -7.58
C ALA A 18 -23.77 -2.22 -6.39
N PHE A 19 -24.86 -1.85 -5.70
CA PHE A 19 -24.81 -1.04 -4.49
C PHE A 19 -24.20 -1.78 -3.30
N LEU A 20 -24.49 -3.08 -3.14
CA LEU A 20 -23.95 -3.90 -2.05
C LEU A 20 -22.46 -4.24 -2.23
N ILE A 21 -21.98 -4.41 -3.48
CA ILE A 21 -20.56 -4.64 -3.77
C ILE A 21 -19.74 -3.35 -3.55
N GLY A 22 -20.29 -2.20 -3.90
CA GLY A 22 -19.63 -0.90 -3.66
C GLY A 22 -19.53 -0.54 -2.16
N LEU A 23 -20.52 -0.90 -1.36
CA LEU A 23 -20.53 -0.69 0.10
C LEU A 23 -19.65 -1.71 0.85
N GLY A 24 -19.60 -2.96 0.40
CA GLY A 24 -18.84 -4.02 1.06
C GLY A 24 -17.33 -3.78 1.03
N GLY A 25 -16.78 -3.30 -0.08
CA GLY A 25 -15.35 -3.00 -0.22
C GLY A 25 -14.89 -1.80 0.62
N SER A 26 -15.70 -0.73 0.63
CA SER A 26 -15.40 0.49 1.39
C SER A 26 -15.56 0.31 2.90
N VAL A 27 -16.51 -0.52 3.34
CA VAL A 27 -16.76 -0.77 4.77
C VAL A 27 -15.66 -1.67 5.37
N SER A 28 -15.13 -2.64 4.61
CA SER A 28 -14.06 -3.50 5.11
C SER A 28 -12.74 -2.74 5.30
N ALA A 29 -12.34 -1.90 4.34
CA ALA A 29 -11.15 -1.08 4.46
C ALA A 29 -11.27 -0.02 5.57
N ALA A 30 -12.43 0.66 5.65
CA ALA A 30 -12.71 1.63 6.68
C ALA A 30 -12.83 0.99 8.09
N LEU A 31 -13.35 -0.23 8.19
CA LEU A 31 -13.48 -0.94 9.48
C LEU A 31 -12.10 -1.40 9.98
N THR A 32 -11.24 -1.92 9.10
CA THR A 32 -9.87 -2.30 9.45
C THR A 32 -9.06 -1.07 9.88
N TYR A 33 -9.15 0.03 9.13
CA TYR A 33 -8.53 1.30 9.48
C TYR A 33 -9.06 1.89 10.78
N TYR A 34 -10.39 1.88 10.99
CA TYR A 34 -11.03 2.39 12.22
C TYR A 34 -10.68 1.54 13.45
N LEU A 35 -10.63 0.21 13.31
CA LEU A 35 -10.21 -0.70 14.39
C LEU A 35 -8.73 -0.50 14.74
N LEU A 36 -7.86 -0.22 13.76
CA LEU A 36 -6.44 0.07 14.00
C LEU A 36 -6.21 1.44 14.67
N ARG A 37 -7.08 2.43 14.47
CA ARG A 37 -7.00 3.77 15.09
C ARG A 37 -7.81 3.95 16.39
N SER A 38 -8.85 3.14 16.62
CA SER A 38 -9.78 3.34 17.74
C SER A 38 -9.33 2.74 19.07
N ILE A 39 -8.14 2.11 19.13
CA ILE A 39 -7.55 1.67 20.40
C ILE A 39 -6.84 2.88 21.01
N PRO A 40 -7.32 3.45 22.14
CA PRO A 40 -6.63 4.57 22.76
C PRO A 40 -5.24 4.14 23.19
N ALA A 41 -4.20 4.76 22.61
CA ALA A 41 -2.85 4.65 23.13
C ALA A 41 -2.88 5.14 24.58
N GLY A 42 -2.57 4.27 25.51
CA GLY A 42 -2.49 4.62 26.93
C GLY A 42 -1.46 5.74 27.10
N ASN A 43 -1.93 6.93 27.52
CA ASN A 43 -1.09 8.05 27.86
C ASN A 43 -0.16 7.67 29.02
N ASN A 44 1.11 7.77 28.79
CA ASN A 44 2.29 7.80 29.66
C ASN A 44 3.31 6.71 29.32
N ALA A 45 4.00 6.87 28.18
CA ALA A 45 5.30 6.26 27.98
C ALA A 45 6.33 7.36 27.76
N GLU A 46 7.30 7.41 28.66
CA GLU A 46 8.57 8.13 28.52
C GLU A 46 9.20 7.76 27.16
N PRO A 47 9.82 8.70 26.41
CA PRO A 47 10.38 8.36 25.09
C PRO A 47 11.39 7.22 25.24
N ALA A 48 11.08 6.11 24.61
CA ALA A 48 11.94 4.93 24.61
C ALA A 48 13.31 5.28 24.00
N PRO A 49 14.42 4.75 24.53
CA PRO A 49 15.75 4.94 23.95
C PRO A 49 15.75 4.43 22.51
N SER A 50 16.42 5.16 21.63
CA SER A 50 16.57 4.79 20.21
C SER A 50 16.92 3.31 20.06
N PRO A 51 16.16 2.54 19.28
CA PRO A 51 16.38 1.10 19.18
C PRO A 51 17.77 0.83 18.60
N GLN A 52 18.63 0.20 19.38
CA GLN A 52 19.78 -0.50 18.84
C GLN A 52 19.24 -1.61 17.94
N ALA A 53 19.73 -1.72 16.71
CA ALA A 53 19.28 -2.74 15.76
C ALA A 53 19.27 -4.11 16.44
N ALA A 54 18.08 -4.60 16.76
CA ALA A 54 17.91 -5.93 17.32
C ALA A 54 18.31 -6.96 16.26
N PRO A 55 18.97 -8.08 16.64
CA PRO A 55 19.25 -9.15 15.71
C PRO A 55 17.93 -9.61 15.07
N ASN A 56 17.98 -9.88 13.77
CA ASN A 56 16.84 -10.34 12.99
C ASN A 56 16.09 -11.43 13.77
N PRO A 57 14.81 -11.24 14.13
CA PRO A 57 14.12 -12.26 14.91
C PRO A 57 14.14 -13.57 14.14
N ALA A 58 14.42 -14.66 14.82
CA ALA A 58 14.28 -16.00 14.23
C ALA A 58 12.84 -16.14 13.72
N LEU A 59 12.67 -16.77 12.56
CA LEU A 59 11.34 -17.09 12.03
C LEU A 59 10.47 -17.65 13.14
N PRO A 60 9.19 -17.26 13.26
CA PRO A 60 8.33 -17.72 14.33
C PRO A 60 8.33 -19.25 14.39
N SER A 61 8.79 -19.82 15.51
CA SER A 61 8.68 -21.25 15.73
C SER A 61 7.25 -21.55 16.19
N GLY A 62 6.38 -21.97 15.27
CA GLY A 62 5.00 -22.30 15.61
C GLY A 62 3.99 -21.76 14.61
N GLU A 63 2.81 -21.40 15.09
CA GLU A 63 1.73 -20.88 14.28
C GLU A 63 2.03 -19.47 13.75
N TRP A 64 1.88 -19.26 12.45
CA TRP A 64 1.94 -17.96 11.81
C TRP A 64 0.62 -17.21 11.99
N ARG A 65 0.68 -16.11 12.69
CA ARG A 65 -0.44 -15.17 12.86
C ARG A 65 -0.04 -13.86 12.20
N ALA A 66 -0.39 -13.74 10.92
CA ALA A 66 0.05 -12.64 10.07
C ALA A 66 -1.10 -11.71 9.69
N VAL A 67 -0.76 -10.46 9.38
CA VAL A 67 -1.65 -9.47 8.77
C VAL A 67 -1.04 -8.96 7.48
N TRP A 68 -1.90 -8.72 6.48
CA TRP A 68 -1.53 -8.07 5.23
C TRP A 68 -1.72 -6.58 5.37
N VAL A 69 -0.65 -5.82 5.07
CA VAL A 69 -0.66 -4.36 5.02
C VAL A 69 -0.41 -3.96 3.58
N SER A 70 -1.43 -3.45 2.92
CA SER A 70 -1.40 -3.11 1.50
C SER A 70 -0.98 -1.66 1.28
N TYR A 71 -0.84 -1.29 0.02
CA TYR A 71 -0.57 0.10 -0.39
C TYR A 71 -1.69 1.07 0.04
N LEU A 72 -2.90 0.58 0.33
CA LEU A 72 -4.01 1.43 0.81
C LEU A 72 -3.75 1.92 2.23
N GLU A 73 -3.27 1.05 3.11
CA GLU A 73 -2.87 1.43 4.47
C GLU A 73 -1.63 2.33 4.45
N PHE A 74 -0.67 2.05 3.57
CA PHE A 74 0.51 2.93 3.41
C PHE A 74 0.15 4.32 2.88
N ALA A 75 -0.86 4.44 2.03
CA ALA A 75 -1.31 5.73 1.51
C ALA A 75 -1.88 6.67 2.60
N GLU A 76 -2.25 6.12 3.76
CA GLU A 76 -2.76 6.88 4.91
C GLU A 76 -1.65 7.28 5.91
N MET A 77 -0.42 6.78 5.73
CA MET A 77 0.72 7.11 6.59
C MET A 77 1.32 8.47 6.22
N ASP A 78 1.92 9.13 7.20
CA ASP A 78 2.57 10.43 7.01
C ASP A 78 4.02 10.27 6.54
N PHE A 79 4.26 10.48 5.24
CA PHE A 79 5.58 10.47 4.62
C PHE A 79 6.29 11.83 4.66
N SER A 80 5.77 12.84 5.34
CA SER A 80 6.37 14.18 5.38
C SER A 80 7.76 14.21 6.00
N SER A 81 8.10 13.25 6.85
CA SER A 81 9.43 13.04 7.43
C SER A 81 9.60 11.60 7.89
N GLU A 82 10.88 11.16 8.05
CA GLU A 82 11.18 9.85 8.63
C GLU A 82 10.56 9.68 10.03
N SER A 83 10.60 10.73 10.86
CA SER A 83 10.05 10.67 12.21
C SER A 83 8.53 10.54 12.25
N ALA A 84 7.82 11.19 11.33
CA ALA A 84 6.37 11.06 11.18
C ALA A 84 5.99 9.65 10.71
N PHE A 85 6.63 9.18 9.64
CA PHE A 85 6.41 7.83 9.14
C PHE A 85 6.76 6.74 10.17
N ARG A 86 7.85 6.93 10.93
CA ARG A 86 8.25 6.04 12.02
C ARG A 86 7.19 5.96 13.11
N ALA A 87 6.57 7.09 13.47
CA ALA A 87 5.49 7.10 14.47
C ALA A 87 4.28 6.28 14.00
N ASP A 88 3.88 6.41 12.73
CA ASP A 88 2.77 5.62 12.16
C ASP A 88 3.15 4.14 12.05
N ALA A 89 4.38 3.82 11.63
CA ALA A 89 4.89 2.46 11.58
C ALA A 89 4.92 1.81 12.97
N ALA A 90 5.41 2.53 13.98
CA ALA A 90 5.41 2.07 15.37
C ALA A 90 3.99 1.76 15.87
N ALA A 91 3.03 2.65 15.63
CA ALA A 91 1.63 2.44 15.99
C ALA A 91 1.02 1.22 15.30
N LEU A 92 1.33 1.00 14.02
CA LEU A 92 0.91 -0.19 13.28
C LEU A 92 1.44 -1.47 13.94
N MET A 93 2.73 -1.51 14.27
CA MET A 93 3.36 -2.69 14.88
C MET A 93 2.83 -2.95 16.29
N ASP A 94 2.58 -1.90 17.09
CA ASP A 94 1.97 -2.02 18.42
C ASP A 94 0.55 -2.59 18.35
N ASN A 95 -0.24 -2.18 17.35
CA ASN A 95 -1.55 -2.75 17.09
C ASN A 95 -1.47 -4.24 16.71
N CYS A 96 -0.51 -4.62 15.86
CA CYS A 96 -0.29 -6.03 15.51
C CYS A 96 0.01 -6.88 16.76
N LEU A 97 0.88 -6.40 17.65
CA LEU A 97 1.18 -7.09 18.91
C LEU A 97 -0.06 -7.21 19.80
N SER A 98 -0.84 -6.14 19.94
CA SER A 98 -2.06 -6.15 20.77
C SER A 98 -3.09 -7.19 20.32
N LEU A 99 -3.09 -7.51 19.03
CA LEU A 99 -3.92 -8.55 18.41
C LEU A 99 -3.30 -9.95 18.47
N GLY A 100 -2.13 -10.10 19.08
CA GLY A 100 -1.41 -11.36 19.19
C GLY A 100 -0.78 -11.84 17.87
N LEU A 101 -0.58 -10.94 16.90
CA LEU A 101 0.11 -11.24 15.65
C LEU A 101 1.62 -11.35 15.88
N ASN A 102 2.30 -12.11 14.99
CA ASN A 102 3.75 -12.27 15.04
C ASN A 102 4.44 -11.95 13.70
N THR A 103 3.66 -11.66 12.67
CA THR A 103 4.17 -11.40 11.31
C THR A 103 3.35 -10.30 10.63
N VAL A 104 4.05 -9.38 9.95
CA VAL A 104 3.44 -8.36 9.08
C VAL A 104 3.86 -8.64 7.65
N ILE A 105 2.89 -8.78 6.73
CA ILE A 105 3.12 -8.93 5.29
C ILE A 105 2.91 -7.57 4.65
N ALA A 106 3.99 -6.84 4.39
CA ALA A 106 3.97 -5.46 3.93
C ALA A 106 4.10 -5.37 2.41
N GLN A 107 3.15 -4.73 1.74
CA GLN A 107 3.17 -4.55 0.29
C GLN A 107 4.14 -3.42 -0.11
N VAL A 108 5.42 -3.73 -0.15
CA VAL A 108 6.50 -2.78 -0.40
C VAL A 108 6.71 -2.44 -1.87
N ARG A 109 6.14 -3.26 -2.77
CA ARG A 109 6.13 -3.00 -4.22
C ARG A 109 4.77 -3.34 -4.82
N PRO A 110 3.76 -2.46 -4.65
CA PRO A 110 2.42 -2.67 -5.19
C PRO A 110 2.33 -2.47 -6.70
N PHE A 111 3.23 -1.67 -7.26
CA PHE A 111 3.26 -1.25 -8.67
C PHE A 111 4.67 -1.38 -9.27
N GLY A 112 4.91 -0.70 -10.41
CA GLY A 112 6.22 -0.58 -11.03
C GLY A 112 7.18 0.40 -10.33
N ASP A 113 6.95 0.65 -9.05
CA ASP A 113 7.73 1.50 -8.16
C ASP A 113 7.92 0.83 -6.80
N ALA A 114 8.79 1.33 -5.94
CA ALA A 114 9.15 0.68 -4.68
C ALA A 114 9.08 1.64 -3.49
N LEU A 115 8.67 1.11 -2.31
CA LEU A 115 8.73 1.77 -1.00
C LEU A 115 10.09 1.54 -0.32
N TYR A 116 11.14 1.29 -1.12
CA TYR A 116 12.50 1.06 -0.65
C TYR A 116 13.50 1.53 -1.70
N ARG A 117 14.72 1.78 -1.28
CA ARG A 117 15.81 2.18 -2.18
C ARG A 117 16.14 1.05 -3.17
N SER A 118 16.00 1.34 -4.47
CA SER A 118 16.23 0.38 -5.54
C SER A 118 17.04 1.02 -6.67
N SER A 119 17.94 0.23 -7.28
CA SER A 119 18.61 0.60 -8.53
C SER A 119 17.80 0.23 -9.77
N LEU A 120 16.70 -0.55 -9.61
CA LEU A 120 15.89 -1.08 -10.70
C LEU A 120 14.54 -0.36 -10.82
N PHE A 121 13.99 0.10 -9.70
CA PHE A 121 12.66 0.70 -9.65
C PHE A 121 12.71 2.11 -9.10
N PRO A 122 11.92 3.05 -9.65
CA PRO A 122 11.77 4.38 -9.08
C PRO A 122 11.12 4.31 -7.69
N TRP A 123 11.31 5.35 -6.88
CA TRP A 123 10.57 5.54 -5.65
C TRP A 123 9.06 5.56 -5.89
N SER A 124 8.32 4.97 -5.00
CA SER A 124 6.85 4.94 -5.10
C SER A 124 6.26 6.35 -4.97
N HIS A 125 5.27 6.63 -5.81
CA HIS A 125 4.45 7.84 -5.69
C HIS A 125 3.70 7.94 -4.36
N LEU A 126 3.52 6.85 -3.64
CA LEU A 126 2.92 6.86 -2.30
C LEU A 126 3.74 7.66 -1.30
N CYS A 127 5.07 7.72 -1.49
CA CYS A 127 5.96 8.42 -0.56
C CYS A 127 5.84 9.95 -0.65
N THR A 128 5.66 10.50 -1.86
CA THR A 128 5.76 11.95 -2.10
C THR A 128 4.64 12.50 -2.99
N GLY A 129 3.76 11.64 -3.49
CA GLY A 129 2.80 11.97 -4.55
C GLY A 129 3.38 11.92 -5.96
N VAL A 130 4.70 11.80 -6.12
CA VAL A 130 5.40 11.79 -7.42
C VAL A 130 6.29 10.56 -7.53
N GLN A 131 6.08 9.74 -8.56
CA GLN A 131 6.91 8.57 -8.80
C GLN A 131 8.35 8.98 -9.13
N GLY A 132 9.33 8.35 -8.48
CA GLY A 132 10.76 8.61 -8.66
C GLY A 132 11.32 9.70 -7.76
N GLN A 133 10.49 10.46 -7.05
CA GLN A 133 10.95 11.44 -6.08
C GLN A 133 11.39 10.77 -4.79
N ASP A 134 12.66 10.99 -4.40
CA ASP A 134 13.22 10.46 -3.15
C ASP A 134 12.51 11.08 -1.94
N PRO A 135 11.95 10.29 -1.01
CA PRO A 135 11.33 10.80 0.21
C PRO A 135 12.35 11.30 1.25
N GLY A 136 13.65 11.10 1.03
CA GLY A 136 14.73 11.48 1.96
C GLY A 136 15.03 10.42 3.02
N PHE A 137 14.31 9.32 3.06
CA PHE A 137 14.54 8.15 3.94
C PHE A 137 14.09 6.87 3.24
N ASP A 138 14.40 5.70 3.82
CA ASP A 138 13.94 4.41 3.29
C ASP A 138 12.77 3.87 4.12
N PRO A 139 11.52 3.91 3.59
CA PRO A 139 10.35 3.44 4.32
C PRO A 139 10.42 1.97 4.75
N LEU A 140 11.02 1.09 3.92
CA LEU A 140 11.17 -0.31 4.27
C LEU A 140 12.14 -0.51 5.43
N ASP A 141 13.24 0.24 5.48
CA ASP A 141 14.18 0.19 6.59
C ASP A 141 13.53 0.63 7.91
N VAL A 142 12.70 1.67 7.86
CA VAL A 142 11.90 2.10 9.03
C VAL A 142 10.93 1.01 9.47
N LEU A 143 10.17 0.41 8.53
CA LEU A 143 9.23 -0.67 8.85
C LEU A 143 9.92 -1.89 9.46
N LEU A 144 11.08 -2.30 8.90
CA LEU A 144 11.89 -3.39 9.43
C LEU A 144 12.38 -3.09 10.85
N THR A 145 12.90 -1.88 11.07
CA THR A 145 13.39 -1.46 12.38
C THR A 145 12.28 -1.52 13.43
N GLU A 146 11.11 -0.97 13.12
CA GLU A 146 9.98 -0.93 14.07
C GLU A 146 9.38 -2.33 14.33
N ALA A 147 9.31 -3.19 13.30
CA ALA A 147 8.84 -4.56 13.44
C ALA A 147 9.81 -5.38 14.31
N HIS A 148 11.10 -5.34 13.99
CA HIS A 148 12.11 -6.12 14.69
C HIS A 148 12.31 -5.67 16.16
N ALA A 149 12.24 -4.36 16.42
CA ALA A 149 12.29 -3.83 17.79
C ALA A 149 11.18 -4.42 18.69
N ARG A 150 10.09 -4.90 18.09
CA ARG A 150 8.93 -5.51 18.77
C ARG A 150 8.87 -7.02 18.66
N GLY A 151 9.90 -7.65 18.07
CA GLY A 151 9.93 -9.09 17.85
C GLY A 151 8.95 -9.61 16.80
N LEU A 152 8.42 -8.74 15.93
CA LEU A 152 7.60 -9.11 14.78
C LEU A 152 8.49 -9.46 13.60
N SER A 153 8.11 -10.49 12.84
CA SER A 153 8.64 -10.73 11.49
C SER A 153 7.99 -9.80 10.49
N LEU A 154 8.76 -9.36 9.48
CA LEU A 154 8.23 -8.60 8.36
C LEU A 154 8.54 -9.32 7.06
N GLU A 155 7.49 -9.60 6.28
CA GLU A 155 7.54 -10.25 4.98
C GLU A 155 7.26 -9.21 3.89
N ALA A 156 8.10 -9.16 2.87
CA ALA A 156 7.92 -8.26 1.74
C ALA A 156 6.94 -8.83 0.72
N TRP A 157 5.80 -8.16 0.53
CA TRP A 157 4.87 -8.47 -0.55
C TRP A 157 5.20 -7.64 -1.79
N VAL A 158 5.46 -8.32 -2.90
CA VAL A 158 5.83 -7.73 -4.18
C VAL A 158 4.85 -8.17 -5.25
N ASN A 159 4.31 -7.22 -6.03
CA ASN A 159 3.56 -7.50 -7.26
C ASN A 159 4.52 -7.41 -8.45
N PRO A 160 4.99 -8.53 -9.02
CA PRO A 160 6.03 -8.48 -10.06
C PRO A 160 5.54 -7.87 -11.38
N TYR A 161 4.29 -8.06 -11.73
CA TYR A 161 3.77 -7.67 -13.04
C TYR A 161 2.94 -6.39 -13.06
N ARG A 162 2.40 -5.96 -11.92
CA ARG A 162 1.50 -4.80 -11.86
C ARG A 162 2.30 -3.50 -11.87
N LEU A 163 2.09 -2.66 -12.89
CA LEU A 163 2.79 -1.38 -13.04
C LEU A 163 1.97 -0.19 -12.54
N ARG A 164 0.63 -0.22 -12.70
CA ARG A 164 -0.28 0.80 -12.17
C ARG A 164 -1.70 0.25 -12.02
N SER A 165 -2.50 0.89 -11.17
CA SER A 165 -3.90 0.48 -10.92
C SER A 165 -4.89 1.09 -11.90
N SER A 166 -4.64 2.30 -12.40
CA SER A 166 -5.52 3.04 -13.31
C SER A 166 -4.71 3.94 -14.23
N ALA A 167 -5.35 4.51 -15.24
CA ALA A 167 -4.70 5.42 -16.19
C ALA A 167 -4.24 6.74 -15.53
N SER A 168 -4.84 7.13 -14.42
CA SER A 168 -4.54 8.38 -13.69
C SER A 168 -3.55 8.22 -12.53
N MET A 169 -3.08 7.02 -12.23
CA MET A 169 -2.19 6.75 -11.09
C MET A 169 -0.97 5.93 -11.51
N PRO A 170 0.26 6.38 -11.24
CA PRO A 170 0.63 7.64 -10.56
C PRO A 170 0.35 8.87 -11.44
N PRO A 171 0.11 10.05 -10.85
CA PRO A 171 -0.20 11.27 -11.61
C PRO A 171 0.98 11.77 -12.45
N ALA A 172 2.21 11.47 -12.02
CA ALA A 172 3.44 11.71 -12.78
C ALA A 172 4.26 10.41 -12.81
N ILE A 173 4.68 10.00 -14.01
CA ILE A 173 5.44 8.76 -14.24
C ILE A 173 6.91 9.14 -14.35
N ALA A 174 7.79 8.47 -13.58
CA ALA A 174 9.24 8.66 -13.65
C ALA A 174 9.79 8.30 -15.03
N GLU A 175 10.83 9.00 -15.49
CA GLU A 175 11.49 8.68 -16.77
C GLU A 175 12.03 7.24 -16.79
N SER A 176 12.53 6.76 -15.66
CA SER A 176 13.05 5.39 -15.49
C SER A 176 11.96 4.32 -15.33
N SER A 177 10.67 4.70 -15.29
CA SER A 177 9.58 3.75 -15.17
C SER A 177 9.49 2.84 -16.40
N LEU A 178 9.20 1.54 -16.20
CA LEU A 178 8.96 0.60 -17.30
C LEU A 178 7.80 1.05 -18.20
N LEU A 179 6.85 1.83 -17.69
CA LEU A 179 5.79 2.44 -18.49
C LEU A 179 6.33 3.37 -19.60
N ASN A 180 7.50 3.99 -19.39
CA ASN A 180 8.14 4.89 -20.34
C ASN A 180 9.27 4.18 -21.12
N THR A 181 10.05 3.32 -20.45
CA THR A 181 11.26 2.72 -21.05
C THR A 181 10.95 1.50 -21.91
N HIS A 182 9.87 0.76 -21.59
CA HIS A 182 9.50 -0.49 -22.27
C HIS A 182 7.99 -0.59 -22.50
N PRO A 183 7.39 0.38 -23.24
CA PRO A 183 5.95 0.35 -23.51
C PRO A 183 5.50 -0.91 -24.30
N GLU A 184 6.39 -1.52 -25.08
CA GLU A 184 6.17 -2.77 -25.81
C GLU A 184 5.99 -4.00 -24.92
N TRP A 185 6.41 -3.93 -23.65
CA TRP A 185 6.24 -5.02 -22.67
C TRP A 185 4.90 -4.99 -21.96
N ILE A 186 4.08 -3.97 -22.22
CA ILE A 186 2.92 -3.66 -21.37
C ILE A 186 1.63 -4.16 -22.02
N CYS A 187 0.80 -4.81 -21.21
CA CYS A 187 -0.61 -5.04 -21.51
C CYS A 187 -1.50 -4.22 -20.57
N THR A 188 -2.62 -3.73 -21.10
CA THR A 188 -3.61 -2.94 -20.36
C THR A 188 -4.87 -3.75 -20.14
N VAL A 189 -5.33 -3.84 -18.87
CA VAL A 189 -6.58 -4.50 -18.50
C VAL A 189 -7.34 -3.59 -17.55
N ASN A 190 -8.57 -3.21 -17.93
CA ASN A 190 -9.44 -2.36 -17.11
C ASN A 190 -8.73 -1.10 -16.55
N GLU A 191 -8.06 -0.34 -17.42
CA GLU A 191 -7.27 0.86 -17.09
C GLU A 191 -5.95 0.59 -16.33
N GLY A 192 -5.76 -0.58 -15.74
CA GLY A 192 -4.50 -1.00 -15.14
C GLY A 192 -3.46 -1.37 -16.19
N ALA A 193 -2.18 -1.18 -15.89
CA ALA A 193 -1.07 -1.61 -16.73
C ALA A 193 -0.26 -2.71 -16.03
N TYR A 194 0.11 -3.71 -16.82
CA TYR A 194 0.84 -4.89 -16.33
C TYR A 194 1.94 -5.25 -17.31
N LEU A 195 3.04 -5.81 -16.82
CA LEU A 195 4.01 -6.49 -17.69
C LEU A 195 3.35 -7.72 -18.33
N ASN A 196 3.62 -7.93 -19.60
CA ASN A 196 3.11 -9.08 -20.34
C ASN A 196 4.00 -10.31 -20.09
N PRO A 197 3.56 -11.33 -19.34
CA PRO A 197 4.38 -12.50 -19.03
C PRO A 197 4.69 -13.40 -20.24
N ALA A 198 4.08 -13.12 -21.39
CA ALA A 198 4.40 -13.82 -22.64
C ALA A 198 5.64 -13.26 -23.36
N ILE A 199 6.17 -12.13 -22.86
CA ILE A 199 7.39 -11.51 -23.39
C ILE A 199 8.54 -11.93 -22.46
N PRO A 200 9.53 -12.70 -22.95
CA PRO A 200 10.60 -13.24 -22.10
C PRO A 200 11.48 -12.17 -21.44
N GLU A 201 11.57 -11.00 -22.04
CA GLU A 201 12.36 -9.86 -21.57
C GLU A 201 11.62 -9.00 -20.54
N ALA A 202 10.30 -9.20 -20.33
CA ALA A 202 9.44 -8.39 -19.48
C ALA A 202 9.47 -8.80 -18.00
#